data_b20fb3ec674e9b27c45fdc314055ad18
#
_entry.id   b20fb3ec674e9b27c45fdc314055ad18
#
_cell.length_a   1.000
_cell.length_b   1.000
_cell.length_c   1.000
_cell.angle_alpha   90.00
_cell.angle_beta   90.00
_cell.angle_gamma   90.00
#
_symmetry.space_group_name_H-M   'P 1'
#
loop_
_entity.id
_entity.type
_entity.pdbx_description
1 polymer ?
#
loop_
_entity_poly.entity_id
_entity_poly.type
_entity_poly.pdbx_seq_one_letter_code
_entity_poly.pdbx_strand_id
1 'polypeptide(L)'
;MKRILLSLLTAALTAFGCKAQPHGTVYEPVRFEDGTPVEGDAEAEALFARDRFLTDTTVTGKGDTLLTVRHASAYVRMQVDGLPENLGQLLLVPMEGDVQILSENVSESGTLVLWMAKEPGALPAAAVIARGADGRTWSARLLGKDLLAGISYRWTGTCVSPEVPLADLRATPLPATLLDIDPGEYSGITHISGNRYAVVDDNRKGGGIVFFSIPIGPDGSVGNVAFKPADGTVAGGKSQDSEGIAFIPSTGMLYVSNEKQEIREFDLAGRETGKALRIPDDLSIKHIESNRGFEALTYNDATGLVWTTTEAPLKKDTFLPRILRLQSFGKDGQPGERFLYQTGEPSRSSAGTQAYVFGVPALAALDDGRILVLEREVYVPKGRFWDKLTGSFSKTDLYLVDPVHDTAGILRKTRLCSFRTGALDLANFEGMCLGPALPDGQRCLVLIADSQGGSGGLTQEYVKVILLR
;
A
#
# COMPACT_ATOMS: atom_id res chain seq x y z
N MET A 1 -11.53 -28.32 36.80
CA MET A 1 -11.27 -26.91 36.53
C MET A 1 -11.63 -25.97 37.71
N LYS A 2 -12.90 -25.90 38.18
CA LYS A 2 -13.24 -25.00 39.32
C LYS A 2 -12.35 -25.15 40.59
N ARG A 3 -11.88 -26.36 40.91
CA ARG A 3 -10.98 -26.56 42.10
C ARG A 3 -9.55 -26.14 41.85
N ILE A 4 -9.03 -26.20 40.63
CA ILE A 4 -7.66 -25.73 40.28
C ILE A 4 -7.62 -24.21 40.23
N LEU A 5 -8.66 -23.58 39.68
CA LEU A 5 -8.79 -22.12 39.67
C LEU A 5 -8.87 -21.55 41.07
N LEU A 6 -9.62 -22.20 41.97
CA LEU A 6 -9.74 -21.77 43.37
C LEU A 6 -8.39 -21.85 44.15
N SER A 7 -7.56 -22.86 43.83
CA SER A 7 -6.25 -23.02 44.45
C SER A 7 -5.22 -22.00 43.95
N LEU A 8 -5.25 -21.62 42.69
CA LEU A 8 -4.44 -20.55 42.13
C LEU A 8 -4.87 -19.15 42.62
N LEU A 9 -6.16 -18.94 42.81
CA LEU A 9 -6.71 -17.71 43.38
C LEU A 9 -6.26 -17.53 44.86
N THR A 10 -6.25 -18.58 45.64
CA THR A 10 -5.80 -18.55 47.06
C THR A 10 -4.31 -18.24 47.16
N ALA A 11 -3.51 -18.72 46.20
CA ALA A 11 -2.07 -18.42 46.15
C ALA A 11 -1.77 -16.96 45.74
N ALA A 12 -2.58 -16.37 44.83
CA ALA A 12 -2.45 -14.97 44.45
C ALA A 12 -2.84 -14.00 45.58
N LEU A 13 -3.92 -14.32 46.33
CA LEU A 13 -4.39 -13.51 47.45
C LEU A 13 -3.42 -13.49 48.62
N THR A 14 -2.67 -14.56 48.87
CA THR A 14 -1.65 -14.63 49.91
C THR A 14 -0.38 -13.83 49.59
N ALA A 15 -0.08 -13.60 48.32
CA ALA A 15 1.10 -12.83 47.89
C ALA A 15 0.96 -11.30 48.10
N PHE A 16 -0.28 -10.78 48.19
CA PHE A 16 -0.55 -9.33 48.24
C PHE A 16 -0.76 -8.76 49.67
N GLY A 17 -0.59 -9.53 50.75
CA GLY A 17 -0.58 -9.00 52.09
C GLY A 17 -1.88 -8.30 52.57
N CYS A 18 -3.00 -8.49 51.93
CA CYS A 18 -4.26 -7.88 52.29
C CYS A 18 -4.87 -8.49 53.55
N LYS A 19 -4.96 -7.73 54.65
CA LYS A 19 -5.49 -8.16 55.96
C LYS A 19 -7.03 -8.22 56.05
N ALA A 20 -7.74 -7.81 55.02
CA ALA A 20 -9.19 -7.91 54.95
C ALA A 20 -9.59 -9.03 54.01
N GLN A 21 -10.30 -10.05 54.50
CA GLN A 21 -10.91 -11.05 53.62
C GLN A 21 -12.09 -10.40 52.87
N PRO A 22 -12.08 -10.41 51.54
CA PRO A 22 -13.23 -9.91 50.78
C PRO A 22 -14.45 -10.81 51.09
N HIS A 23 -15.58 -10.19 51.41
CA HIS A 23 -16.84 -10.90 51.68
C HIS A 23 -17.47 -11.54 50.44
N GLY A 24 -16.89 -11.29 49.22
CA GLY A 24 -17.31 -11.94 47.99
C GLY A 24 -16.23 -11.79 46.91
N THR A 25 -16.02 -12.86 46.16
CA THR A 25 -15.20 -12.85 44.94
C THR A 25 -16.08 -13.22 43.79
N VAL A 26 -16.12 -12.34 42.80
CA VAL A 26 -16.83 -12.57 41.54
C VAL A 26 -15.79 -12.79 40.43
N TYR A 27 -15.87 -13.91 39.78
CA TYR A 27 -15.07 -14.22 38.59
C TYR A 27 -15.90 -13.88 37.35
N GLU A 28 -15.38 -12.98 36.51
CA GLU A 28 -15.98 -12.64 35.23
C GLU A 28 -15.44 -13.58 34.16
N PRO A 29 -16.29 -14.47 33.61
CA PRO A 29 -15.89 -15.35 32.51
C PRO A 29 -15.65 -14.53 31.26
N VAL A 30 -14.77 -15.01 30.39
CA VAL A 30 -14.57 -14.44 29.06
C VAL A 30 -15.89 -14.53 28.29
N ARG A 31 -16.29 -13.41 27.71
CA ARG A 31 -17.51 -13.29 26.91
C ARG A 31 -17.17 -12.69 25.56
N PHE A 32 -17.95 -13.03 24.55
CA PHE A 32 -17.93 -12.26 23.31
C PHE A 32 -18.51 -10.86 23.54
N GLU A 33 -18.26 -9.93 22.61
CA GLU A 33 -18.76 -8.56 22.66
C GLU A 33 -20.29 -8.46 22.83
N ASP A 34 -21.03 -9.43 22.31
CA ASP A 34 -22.49 -9.53 22.43
C ASP A 34 -22.95 -10.05 23.80
N GLY A 35 -22.01 -10.29 24.73
CA GLY A 35 -22.27 -10.83 26.05
C GLY A 35 -22.38 -12.35 26.11
N THR A 36 -22.33 -13.07 25.00
CA THR A 36 -22.39 -14.54 24.96
C THR A 36 -21.14 -15.14 25.62
N PRO A 37 -21.28 -16.10 26.57
CA PRO A 37 -20.12 -16.78 27.15
C PRO A 37 -19.31 -17.55 26.09
N VAL A 38 -17.98 -17.59 26.22
CA VAL A 38 -17.14 -18.50 25.45
C VAL A 38 -17.10 -19.84 26.23
N GLU A 39 -17.80 -20.83 25.73
CA GLU A 39 -17.93 -22.15 26.38
C GLU A 39 -17.69 -23.29 25.38
N GLY A 40 -17.08 -24.38 25.84
CA GLY A 40 -16.96 -25.62 25.08
C GLY A 40 -15.92 -25.60 23.94
N ASP A 41 -15.11 -24.57 23.83
CA ASP A 41 -14.01 -24.49 22.89
C ASP A 41 -12.68 -24.79 23.59
N ALA A 42 -12.11 -25.95 23.30
CA ALA A 42 -10.91 -26.43 23.99
C ALA A 42 -9.66 -25.57 23.73
N GLU A 43 -9.55 -24.95 22.55
CA GLU A 43 -8.44 -24.06 22.20
C GLU A 43 -8.55 -22.74 22.96
N ALA A 44 -9.75 -22.17 23.06
CA ALA A 44 -10.02 -20.99 23.87
C ALA A 44 -9.74 -21.26 25.37
N GLU A 45 -10.22 -22.38 25.90
CA GLU A 45 -9.99 -22.75 27.29
C GLU A 45 -8.49 -22.92 27.61
N ALA A 46 -7.71 -23.46 26.67
CA ALA A 46 -6.25 -23.57 26.82
C ALA A 46 -5.54 -22.21 26.86
N LEU A 47 -6.02 -21.22 26.11
CA LEU A 47 -5.52 -19.84 26.16
C LEU A 47 -5.92 -19.17 27.46
N PHE A 48 -7.18 -19.30 27.88
CA PHE A 48 -7.67 -18.71 29.14
C PHE A 48 -6.90 -19.24 30.37
N ALA A 49 -6.55 -20.52 30.37
CA ALA A 49 -5.81 -21.15 31.47
C ALA A 49 -4.37 -20.61 31.64
N ARG A 50 -3.80 -19.95 30.63
CA ARG A 50 -2.44 -19.38 30.63
C ARG A 50 -2.41 -17.88 30.86
N ASP A 51 -3.57 -17.23 30.90
CA ASP A 51 -3.65 -15.78 31.02
C ASP A 51 -3.42 -15.31 32.45
N ARG A 52 -3.03 -14.05 32.57
CA ARG A 52 -2.95 -13.31 33.83
C ARG A 52 -4.35 -12.83 34.22
N PHE A 53 -4.53 -12.48 35.47
CA PHE A 53 -5.77 -11.92 35.99
C PHE A 53 -5.58 -10.49 36.45
N LEU A 54 -6.58 -9.64 36.18
CA LEU A 54 -6.76 -8.32 36.77
C LEU A 54 -7.76 -8.44 37.92
N THR A 55 -7.55 -7.66 38.95
CA THR A 55 -8.44 -7.61 40.11
C THR A 55 -8.90 -6.19 40.40
N ASP A 56 -10.19 -5.99 40.47
CA ASP A 56 -10.79 -4.72 40.91
C ASP A 56 -11.51 -4.91 42.22
N THR A 57 -11.39 -3.92 43.09
CA THR A 57 -12.01 -3.94 44.42
C THR A 57 -13.10 -2.86 44.51
N THR A 58 -14.31 -3.25 44.82
CA THR A 58 -15.45 -2.32 44.98
C THR A 58 -16.00 -2.47 46.41
N VAL A 59 -16.22 -1.33 47.09
CA VAL A 59 -16.91 -1.31 48.37
C VAL A 59 -18.40 -1.07 48.12
N THR A 60 -19.21 -2.00 48.57
CA THR A 60 -20.67 -1.92 48.43
C THR A 60 -21.28 -0.86 49.37
N GLY A 61 -22.50 -0.39 49.09
CA GLY A 61 -23.19 0.55 49.98
C GLY A 61 -23.47 0.04 51.37
N LYS A 62 -23.22 -1.25 51.66
CA LYS A 62 -23.29 -1.90 53.01
C LYS A 62 -21.93 -2.01 53.67
N GLY A 63 -20.85 -1.52 53.05
CA GLY A 63 -19.49 -1.59 53.54
C GLY A 63 -18.77 -2.90 53.26
N ASP A 64 -19.41 -3.85 52.55
CA ASP A 64 -18.77 -5.10 52.13
C ASP A 64 -17.81 -4.84 50.98
N THR A 65 -16.69 -5.57 50.95
CA THR A 65 -15.71 -5.50 49.87
C THR A 65 -15.98 -6.60 48.86
N LEU A 66 -16.20 -6.24 47.58
CA LEU A 66 -16.33 -7.15 46.49
C LEU A 66 -15.05 -7.14 45.65
N LEU A 67 -14.44 -8.31 45.46
CA LEU A 67 -13.30 -8.51 44.56
C LEU A 67 -13.79 -9.06 43.23
N THR A 68 -13.62 -8.30 42.16
CA THR A 68 -13.88 -8.76 40.81
C THR A 68 -12.60 -9.21 40.15
N VAL A 69 -12.59 -10.42 39.58
CA VAL A 69 -11.44 -11.01 38.90
C VAL A 69 -11.78 -11.28 37.47
N ARG A 70 -11.00 -10.73 36.56
CA ARG A 70 -11.17 -10.91 35.11
C ARG A 70 -9.87 -11.23 34.42
N HIS A 71 -9.93 -11.77 33.21
CA HIS A 71 -8.74 -12.01 32.38
C HIS A 71 -8.06 -10.70 31.96
N ALA A 72 -6.74 -10.69 31.94
CA ALA A 72 -5.94 -9.53 31.57
C ALA A 72 -5.87 -9.33 30.04
N SER A 73 -5.93 -10.42 29.27
CA SER A 73 -5.88 -10.38 27.80
C SER A 73 -7.24 -10.16 27.19
N ALA A 74 -7.27 -9.63 25.98
CA ALA A 74 -8.36 -9.75 25.03
C ALA A 74 -8.15 -10.99 24.16
N TYR A 75 -9.21 -11.51 23.56
CA TYR A 75 -9.13 -12.70 22.72
C TYR A 75 -9.77 -12.45 21.38
N VAL A 76 -9.19 -12.99 20.34
CA VAL A 76 -9.75 -12.92 18.99
C VAL A 76 -9.95 -14.33 18.47
N ARG A 77 -11.22 -14.69 18.21
CA ARG A 77 -11.58 -15.87 17.47
C ARG A 77 -11.68 -15.52 16.00
N MET A 78 -10.71 -15.97 15.23
CA MET A 78 -10.64 -15.73 13.79
C MET A 78 -11.15 -16.97 13.06
N GLN A 79 -12.11 -16.78 12.16
CA GLN A 79 -12.58 -17.80 11.23
C GLN A 79 -12.22 -17.36 9.81
N VAL A 80 -11.48 -18.20 9.08
CA VAL A 80 -11.03 -17.93 7.71
C VAL A 80 -11.65 -18.95 6.78
N ASP A 81 -12.50 -18.48 5.87
CA ASP A 81 -13.16 -19.28 4.84
C ASP A 81 -12.49 -19.07 3.47
N GLY A 82 -12.80 -19.94 2.50
CA GLY A 82 -12.30 -19.83 1.14
C GLY A 82 -10.81 -20.13 0.99
N LEU A 83 -10.25 -20.96 1.86
CA LEU A 83 -8.87 -21.41 1.76
C LEU A 83 -8.69 -22.38 0.57
N PRO A 84 -7.57 -22.27 -0.17
CA PRO A 84 -7.28 -23.16 -1.30
C PRO A 84 -6.93 -24.57 -0.83
N GLU A 85 -7.26 -25.58 -1.64
CA GLU A 85 -6.96 -26.98 -1.34
C GLU A 85 -5.45 -27.28 -1.18
N ASN A 86 -4.62 -26.50 -1.88
CA ASN A 86 -3.17 -26.62 -1.83
C ASN A 86 -2.52 -25.59 -0.91
N LEU A 87 -3.20 -25.18 0.17
CA LEU A 87 -2.66 -24.20 1.11
C LEU A 87 -1.32 -24.68 1.68
N GLY A 88 -0.29 -23.85 1.49
CA GLY A 88 1.06 -24.10 2.01
C GLY A 88 1.34 -23.24 3.26
N GLN A 89 0.82 -22.01 3.31
CA GLN A 89 1.13 -21.07 4.38
C GLN A 89 -0.04 -20.12 4.64
N LEU A 90 -0.27 -19.79 5.91
CA LEU A 90 -1.21 -18.77 6.32
C LEU A 90 -0.50 -17.69 7.13
N LEU A 91 -0.63 -16.43 6.71
CA LEU A 91 0.05 -15.29 7.29
C LEU A 91 -0.96 -14.26 7.80
N LEU A 92 -0.67 -13.66 8.96
CA LEU A 92 -1.31 -12.42 9.40
C LEU A 92 -0.34 -11.26 9.10
N VAL A 93 -0.77 -10.35 8.25
CA VAL A 93 0.01 -9.21 7.78
C VAL A 93 -0.63 -7.94 8.29
N PRO A 94 -0.16 -7.37 9.42
CA PRO A 94 -0.67 -6.09 9.90
C PRO A 94 -0.40 -4.99 8.88
N MET A 95 -1.30 -4.00 8.79
CA MET A 95 -1.06 -2.80 7.98
C MET A 95 0.15 -2.03 8.51
N GLU A 96 0.38 -2.10 9.83
CA GLU A 96 1.57 -1.59 10.52
C GLU A 96 2.14 -2.70 11.42
N GLY A 97 3.48 -2.82 11.45
CA GLY A 97 4.14 -3.85 12.26
C GLY A 97 4.65 -5.05 11.47
N ASP A 98 4.95 -6.13 12.17
CA ASP A 98 5.60 -7.31 11.61
C ASP A 98 4.62 -8.41 11.20
N VAL A 99 4.97 -9.15 10.15
CA VAL A 99 4.22 -10.30 9.66
C VAL A 99 4.28 -11.45 10.68
N GLN A 100 3.15 -12.09 10.93
CA GLN A 100 3.04 -13.28 11.79
C GLN A 100 2.65 -14.51 10.96
N ILE A 101 3.35 -15.60 11.13
CA ILE A 101 2.98 -16.88 10.55
C ILE A 101 1.91 -17.49 11.47
N LEU A 102 0.70 -17.68 10.96
CA LEU A 102 -0.41 -18.29 11.70
C LEU A 102 -0.36 -19.81 11.65
N SER A 103 0.00 -20.35 10.50
CA SER A 103 0.17 -21.80 10.29
C SER A 103 1.13 -22.07 9.16
N GLU A 104 1.97 -23.09 9.36
CA GLU A 104 2.76 -23.75 8.34
C GLU A 104 2.14 -25.12 8.10
N ASN A 105 2.00 -25.55 6.86
CA ASN A 105 1.48 -26.88 6.49
C ASN A 105 -0.02 -27.12 6.83
N VAL A 106 -0.89 -26.19 6.55
CA VAL A 106 -2.33 -26.45 6.54
C VAL A 106 -2.66 -27.19 5.25
N SER A 107 -3.14 -28.44 5.39
CA SER A 107 -3.48 -29.30 4.25
C SER A 107 -4.99 -29.37 3.96
N GLU A 108 -5.82 -28.68 4.73
CA GLU A 108 -7.27 -28.75 4.61
C GLU A 108 -7.80 -27.56 3.82
N SER A 109 -8.60 -27.84 2.79
CA SER A 109 -9.42 -26.85 2.11
C SER A 109 -10.65 -26.50 2.92
N GLY A 110 -11.11 -25.24 2.82
CA GLY A 110 -12.36 -24.81 3.41
C GLY A 110 -12.20 -23.76 4.51
N THR A 111 -12.55 -24.09 5.73
CA THR A 111 -12.56 -23.16 6.87
C THR A 111 -11.50 -23.52 7.90
N LEU A 112 -10.75 -22.53 8.35
CA LEU A 112 -9.86 -22.63 9.48
C LEU A 112 -10.33 -21.70 10.62
N VAL A 113 -10.34 -22.19 11.84
CA VAL A 113 -10.63 -21.41 13.04
C VAL A 113 -9.38 -21.33 13.89
N LEU A 114 -9.02 -20.12 14.30
CA LEU A 114 -7.85 -19.83 15.14
C LEU A 114 -8.27 -18.95 16.32
N TRP A 115 -7.64 -19.18 17.46
CA TRP A 115 -7.75 -18.33 18.63
C TRP A 115 -6.44 -17.61 18.93
N MET A 116 -6.50 -16.33 19.29
CA MET A 116 -5.35 -15.52 19.65
C MET A 116 -5.63 -14.74 20.93
N ALA A 117 -4.69 -14.76 21.86
CA ALA A 117 -4.66 -13.82 22.96
C ALA A 117 -3.90 -12.56 22.53
N LYS A 118 -4.42 -11.38 22.87
CA LYS A 118 -3.86 -10.07 22.55
C LYS A 118 -3.83 -9.20 23.79
N GLU A 119 -2.85 -8.33 23.89
CA GLU A 119 -2.90 -7.26 24.91
C GLU A 119 -4.08 -6.32 24.59
N PRO A 120 -4.79 -5.81 25.63
CA PRO A 120 -5.82 -4.81 25.42
C PRO A 120 -5.26 -3.55 24.78
N GLY A 121 -6.07 -2.88 23.95
CA GLY A 121 -5.70 -1.69 23.22
C GLY A 121 -6.07 -1.77 21.76
N ALA A 122 -5.53 -0.86 20.95
CA ALA A 122 -5.82 -0.81 19.53
C ALA A 122 -5.20 -2.01 18.80
N LEU A 123 -6.04 -2.84 18.18
CA LEU A 123 -5.61 -3.82 17.19
C LEU A 123 -5.62 -3.15 15.83
N PRO A 124 -4.48 -3.00 15.15
CA PRO A 124 -4.45 -2.42 13.81
C PRO A 124 -5.16 -3.31 12.80
N ALA A 125 -5.63 -2.72 11.71
CA ALA A 125 -6.12 -3.48 10.57
C ALA A 125 -5.01 -4.41 10.04
N ALA A 126 -5.40 -5.57 9.51
CA ALA A 126 -4.49 -6.57 8.99
C ALA A 126 -5.11 -7.29 7.78
N ALA A 127 -4.28 -7.97 7.01
CA ALA A 127 -4.72 -8.97 6.05
C ALA A 127 -4.35 -10.37 6.55
N VAL A 128 -5.27 -11.32 6.39
CA VAL A 128 -4.93 -12.75 6.40
C VAL A 128 -4.61 -13.13 4.97
N ILE A 129 -3.40 -13.62 4.74
CA ILE A 129 -2.93 -14.07 3.43
C ILE A 129 -2.74 -15.58 3.45
N ALA A 130 -3.51 -16.27 2.63
CA ALA A 130 -3.34 -17.69 2.33
C ALA A 130 -2.47 -17.82 1.08
N ARG A 131 -1.37 -18.54 1.17
CA ARG A 131 -0.47 -18.85 0.05
C ARG A 131 -0.53 -20.32 -0.29
N GLY A 132 -0.89 -20.64 -1.53
CA GLY A 132 -0.84 -22.00 -2.03
C GLY A 132 0.59 -22.47 -2.28
N ALA A 133 0.78 -23.78 -2.35
CA ALA A 133 2.06 -24.40 -2.72
C ALA A 133 2.51 -24.05 -4.15
N ASP A 134 1.59 -23.62 -5.01
CA ASP A 134 1.84 -23.11 -6.36
C ASP A 134 2.20 -21.61 -6.41
N GLY A 135 2.34 -20.97 -5.26
CA GLY A 135 2.68 -19.55 -5.12
C GLY A 135 1.50 -18.58 -5.29
N ARG A 136 0.31 -19.05 -5.68
CA ARG A 136 -0.89 -18.19 -5.72
C ARG A 136 -1.29 -17.74 -4.32
N THR A 137 -1.94 -16.59 -4.24
CA THR A 137 -2.36 -15.99 -2.98
C THR A 137 -3.86 -15.72 -2.98
N TRP A 138 -4.44 -15.80 -1.80
CA TRP A 138 -5.80 -15.37 -1.49
C TRP A 138 -5.74 -14.54 -0.21
N SER A 139 -6.67 -13.65 0.00
CA SER A 139 -6.63 -12.82 1.19
C SER A 139 -8.01 -12.43 1.69
N ALA A 140 -8.08 -12.15 3.00
CA ALA A 140 -9.21 -11.53 3.65
C ALA A 140 -8.73 -10.38 4.54
N ARG A 141 -9.55 -9.33 4.73
CA ARG A 141 -9.21 -8.17 5.54
C ARG A 141 -9.77 -8.30 6.94
N LEU A 142 -8.93 -8.12 7.95
CA LEU A 142 -9.29 -7.91 9.33
C LEU A 142 -9.32 -6.40 9.60
N LEU A 143 -10.46 -5.86 9.98
CA LEU A 143 -10.60 -4.45 10.35
C LEU A 143 -9.97 -4.20 11.71
N GLY A 144 -9.36 -3.03 11.88
CA GLY A 144 -8.82 -2.58 13.15
C GLY A 144 -9.92 -2.39 14.20
N LYS A 145 -9.58 -2.63 15.48
CA LYS A 145 -10.53 -2.57 16.58
C LYS A 145 -9.84 -2.33 17.91
N ASP A 146 -10.51 -1.62 18.82
CA ASP A 146 -10.06 -1.51 20.21
C ASP A 146 -10.48 -2.76 20.99
N LEU A 147 -9.50 -3.40 21.62
CA LEU A 147 -9.68 -4.61 22.37
C LEU A 147 -9.70 -4.31 23.89
N LEU A 148 -10.67 -4.91 24.59
CA LEU A 148 -10.82 -4.77 26.04
C LEU A 148 -10.42 -6.09 26.76
N ALA A 149 -9.83 -5.95 27.92
CA ALA A 149 -9.46 -7.09 28.77
C ALA A 149 -10.69 -7.94 29.12
N GLY A 150 -10.55 -9.27 29.08
CA GLY A 150 -11.61 -10.24 29.38
C GLY A 150 -12.69 -10.36 28.32
N ILE A 151 -12.59 -9.65 27.19
CA ILE A 151 -13.55 -9.71 26.10
C ILE A 151 -12.98 -10.51 24.94
N SER A 152 -13.85 -11.31 24.31
CA SER A 152 -13.57 -12.07 23.10
C SER A 152 -14.27 -11.44 21.89
N TYR A 153 -13.55 -11.39 20.80
CA TYR A 153 -14.00 -10.80 19.54
C TYR A 153 -14.10 -11.88 18.47
N ARG A 154 -15.17 -11.86 17.69
CA ARG A 154 -15.30 -12.71 16.50
C ARG A 154 -14.89 -11.93 15.27
N TRP A 155 -14.03 -12.53 14.48
CA TRP A 155 -13.75 -12.07 13.13
C TRP A 155 -13.94 -13.24 12.16
N THR A 156 -14.70 -12.99 11.09
CA THR A 156 -14.88 -13.95 10.00
C THR A 156 -14.53 -13.26 8.70
N GLY A 157 -13.68 -13.88 7.90
CA GLY A 157 -13.28 -13.38 6.60
C GLY A 157 -13.18 -14.49 5.57
N THR A 158 -13.56 -14.17 4.34
CA THR A 158 -13.41 -15.09 3.20
C THR A 158 -12.21 -14.68 2.37
N CYS A 159 -11.29 -15.59 2.20
CA CYS A 159 -10.13 -15.38 1.32
C CYS A 159 -10.57 -15.39 -0.14
N VAL A 160 -10.18 -14.33 -0.86
CA VAL A 160 -10.44 -14.15 -2.28
C VAL A 160 -9.13 -13.91 -3.05
N SER A 161 -9.11 -14.27 -4.33
CA SER A 161 -7.97 -13.98 -5.22
C SER A 161 -7.80 -12.47 -5.40
N PRO A 162 -6.56 -11.95 -5.42
CA PRO A 162 -6.30 -10.54 -5.71
C PRO A 162 -6.52 -10.18 -7.20
N GLU A 163 -6.72 -11.14 -8.10
CA GLU A 163 -6.95 -10.88 -9.51
C GLU A 163 -8.42 -11.01 -9.88
N VAL A 164 -8.95 -9.99 -10.56
CA VAL A 164 -10.31 -9.94 -11.10
C VAL A 164 -10.22 -9.83 -12.62
N PRO A 165 -10.86 -10.74 -13.38
CA PRO A 165 -10.65 -10.81 -14.83
C PRO A 165 -11.38 -9.71 -15.64
N LEU A 166 -12.39 -9.07 -15.04
CA LEU A 166 -13.24 -8.11 -15.75
C LEU A 166 -13.36 -6.79 -14.98
N ALA A 167 -13.29 -5.67 -15.73
CA ALA A 167 -13.61 -4.34 -15.26
C ALA A 167 -14.64 -3.69 -16.23
N ASP A 168 -15.37 -2.72 -15.74
CA ASP A 168 -16.23 -1.82 -16.51
C ASP A 168 -15.44 -0.78 -17.31
N LEU A 169 -14.19 -0.53 -16.94
CA LEU A 169 -13.27 0.40 -17.58
C LEU A 169 -12.38 -0.34 -18.58
N ARG A 170 -12.24 0.23 -19.78
CA ARG A 170 -11.34 -0.25 -20.82
C ARG A 170 -10.25 0.77 -21.11
N ALA A 171 -9.04 0.29 -21.35
CA ALA A 171 -7.88 1.11 -21.68
C ALA A 171 -7.33 0.76 -23.06
N THR A 172 -7.17 1.76 -23.93
CA THR A 172 -6.61 1.61 -25.28
C THR A 172 -5.34 2.45 -25.39
N PRO A 173 -4.14 1.84 -25.35
CA PRO A 173 -2.89 2.55 -25.49
C PRO A 173 -2.69 3.01 -26.95
N LEU A 174 -2.43 4.30 -27.13
CA LEU A 174 -2.04 4.86 -28.43
C LEU A 174 -0.53 4.70 -28.66
N PRO A 175 -0.01 4.88 -29.88
CA PRO A 175 1.43 4.96 -30.14
C PRO A 175 2.10 6.03 -29.25
N ALA A 176 3.32 5.78 -28.81
CA ALA A 176 4.09 6.78 -28.09
C ALA A 176 4.58 7.87 -29.04
N THR A 177 4.58 9.12 -28.60
CA THR A 177 5.10 10.27 -29.33
C THR A 177 6.48 10.60 -28.81
N LEU A 178 7.49 10.55 -29.69
CA LEU A 178 8.84 11.02 -29.40
C LEU A 178 8.82 12.54 -29.21
N LEU A 179 9.46 13.01 -28.14
CA LEU A 179 9.57 14.42 -27.84
C LEU A 179 10.88 15.00 -28.42
N ASP A 180 10.75 16.15 -29.05
CA ASP A 180 11.91 16.95 -29.51
C ASP A 180 12.27 17.97 -28.41
N ILE A 181 12.81 17.45 -27.29
CA ILE A 181 13.22 18.24 -26.12
C ILE A 181 14.57 17.73 -25.62
N ASP A 182 15.24 18.56 -24.81
CA ASP A 182 16.47 18.14 -24.16
C ASP A 182 16.21 16.93 -23.25
N PRO A 183 17.07 15.89 -23.28
CA PRO A 183 16.98 14.75 -22.39
C PRO A 183 17.00 15.19 -20.92
N GLY A 184 16.09 14.59 -20.13
CA GLY A 184 16.00 14.78 -18.69
C GLY A 184 15.89 13.43 -17.98
N GLU A 185 15.61 13.47 -16.69
CA GLU A 185 15.25 12.31 -15.86
C GLU A 185 13.83 12.57 -15.34
N TYR A 186 12.84 12.46 -16.27
CA TYR A 186 11.45 12.84 -16.01
C TYR A 186 10.68 11.67 -15.39
N SER A 187 10.51 11.71 -14.05
CA SER A 187 9.84 10.67 -13.27
C SER A 187 8.33 10.89 -13.16
N GLY A 188 7.86 11.81 -12.34
CA GLY A 188 6.43 12.03 -12.10
C GLY A 188 5.81 13.10 -13.00
N ILE A 189 4.50 12.96 -13.29
CA ILE A 189 3.70 13.94 -14.03
C ILE A 189 2.33 14.14 -13.38
N THR A 190 1.83 15.37 -13.36
CA THR A 190 0.46 15.70 -12.94
C THR A 190 -0.16 16.76 -13.84
N HIS A 191 -1.46 16.62 -14.15
CA HIS A 191 -2.22 17.58 -14.93
C HIS A 191 -2.66 18.77 -14.06
N ILE A 192 -2.46 19.99 -14.54
CA ILE A 192 -2.89 21.21 -13.85
C ILE A 192 -4.18 21.74 -14.47
N SER A 193 -4.14 22.08 -15.74
CA SER A 193 -5.32 22.57 -16.48
C SER A 193 -5.02 22.69 -17.97
N GLY A 194 -6.00 22.44 -18.83
CA GLY A 194 -5.84 22.52 -20.29
C GLY A 194 -4.67 21.65 -20.76
N ASN A 195 -3.68 22.27 -21.40
CA ASN A 195 -2.48 21.58 -21.87
C ASN A 195 -1.32 21.63 -20.86
N ARG A 196 -1.52 22.24 -19.68
CA ARG A 196 -0.44 22.47 -18.70
C ARG A 196 -0.32 21.31 -17.74
N TYR A 197 0.91 20.78 -17.65
CA TYR A 197 1.30 19.71 -16.72
C TYR A 197 2.50 20.16 -15.89
N ALA A 198 2.61 19.64 -14.66
CA ALA A 198 3.85 19.70 -13.89
C ALA A 198 4.52 18.33 -13.94
N VAL A 199 5.83 18.33 -14.12
CA VAL A 199 6.67 17.13 -14.22
C VAL A 199 7.84 17.32 -13.26
N VAL A 200 8.26 16.26 -12.59
CA VAL A 200 9.52 16.27 -11.84
C VAL A 200 10.66 15.74 -12.71
N ASP A 201 11.81 16.37 -12.56
CA ASP A 201 13.08 16.00 -13.18
C ASP A 201 14.04 15.67 -12.04
N ASP A 202 14.33 14.40 -11.85
CA ASP A 202 15.01 13.85 -10.68
C ASP A 202 16.38 14.47 -10.44
N ASN A 203 17.19 14.59 -11.45
CA ASN A 203 18.56 15.11 -11.35
C ASN A 203 18.72 16.62 -11.57
N ARG A 204 17.62 17.35 -11.74
CA ARG A 204 17.71 18.78 -11.98
C ARG A 204 18.18 19.53 -10.73
N LYS A 205 19.28 20.22 -10.85
CA LYS A 205 19.81 21.09 -9.79
C LYS A 205 18.84 22.25 -9.52
N GLY A 206 18.47 22.43 -8.27
CA GLY A 206 17.69 23.58 -7.83
C GLY A 206 16.17 23.40 -7.76
N GLY A 207 15.70 22.17 -7.64
CA GLY A 207 14.29 21.81 -7.55
C GLY A 207 13.75 21.25 -8.88
N GLY A 208 13.30 20.00 -8.85
CA GLY A 208 13.00 19.22 -10.03
C GLY A 208 11.66 19.50 -10.70
N ILE A 209 10.98 20.66 -10.51
CA ILE A 209 9.67 20.92 -11.11
C ILE A 209 9.84 21.66 -12.45
N VAL A 210 9.28 21.05 -13.50
CA VAL A 210 9.26 21.57 -14.88
C VAL A 210 7.81 21.58 -15.35
N PHE A 211 7.39 22.66 -16.02
CA PHE A 211 6.07 22.74 -16.61
C PHE A 211 6.13 22.36 -18.08
N PHE A 212 5.30 21.36 -18.44
CA PHE A 212 5.09 20.95 -19.83
C PHE A 212 3.78 21.53 -20.36
N SER A 213 3.80 21.91 -21.63
CA SER A 213 2.59 22.12 -22.43
C SER A 213 2.44 20.93 -23.37
N ILE A 214 1.48 20.06 -23.10
CA ILE A 214 1.21 18.84 -23.86
C ILE A 214 -0.19 18.97 -24.51
N PRO A 215 -0.30 19.48 -25.73
CA PRO A 215 -1.56 19.55 -26.43
C PRO A 215 -2.06 18.13 -26.76
N ILE A 216 -3.30 17.80 -26.37
CA ILE A 216 -3.95 16.53 -26.70
C ILE A 216 -5.12 16.81 -27.63
N GLY A 217 -5.08 16.21 -28.81
CA GLY A 217 -6.14 16.30 -29.81
C GLY A 217 -7.41 15.53 -29.43
N PRO A 218 -8.53 15.75 -30.16
CA PRO A 218 -9.81 15.08 -29.89
C PRO A 218 -9.76 13.55 -30.01
N ASP A 219 -8.78 13.02 -30.69
CA ASP A 219 -8.52 11.59 -30.88
C ASP A 219 -7.45 11.03 -29.91
N GLY A 220 -6.98 11.86 -28.97
CA GLY A 220 -5.89 11.52 -28.06
C GLY A 220 -4.49 11.69 -28.64
N SER A 221 -4.34 12.19 -29.87
CA SER A 221 -3.03 12.48 -30.46
C SER A 221 -2.29 13.57 -29.69
N VAL A 222 -0.97 13.43 -29.55
CA VAL A 222 -0.11 14.41 -28.89
C VAL A 222 0.42 15.40 -29.91
N GLY A 223 0.19 16.70 -29.66
CA GLY A 223 0.74 17.79 -30.47
C GLY A 223 2.18 18.15 -30.06
N ASN A 224 2.66 19.31 -30.55
CA ASN A 224 4.00 19.78 -30.20
C ASN A 224 4.10 20.08 -28.70
N VAL A 225 5.00 19.41 -28.05
CA VAL A 225 5.27 19.57 -26.61
C VAL A 225 6.31 20.66 -26.42
N ALA A 226 6.05 21.56 -25.46
CA ALA A 226 7.00 22.56 -24.99
C ALA A 226 7.15 22.47 -23.49
N PHE A 227 8.31 22.83 -22.95
CA PHE A 227 8.56 22.81 -21.52
C PHE A 227 9.26 24.07 -21.02
N LYS A 228 9.04 24.40 -19.76
CA LYS A 228 9.70 25.51 -19.06
C LYS A 228 9.95 25.11 -17.60
N PRO A 229 11.20 25.26 -17.06
CA PRO A 229 11.45 25.11 -15.64
C PRO A 229 10.56 26.03 -14.79
N ALA A 230 10.22 25.61 -13.57
CA ALA A 230 9.50 26.45 -12.63
C ALA A 230 10.36 27.68 -12.24
N ASP A 231 9.70 28.85 -12.11
CA ASP A 231 10.41 30.12 -11.84
C ASP A 231 11.09 30.15 -10.45
N GLY A 232 10.61 29.31 -9.49
CA GLY A 232 11.20 29.15 -8.15
C GLY A 232 12.38 28.19 -8.08
N THR A 233 12.78 27.58 -9.19
CA THR A 233 13.95 26.69 -9.27
C THR A 233 15.22 27.47 -8.95
N VAL A 234 15.92 27.11 -7.87
CA VAL A 234 17.15 27.80 -7.45
C VAL A 234 18.33 27.24 -8.21
N ALA A 235 18.93 28.06 -9.09
CA ALA A 235 20.12 27.66 -9.81
C ALA A 235 21.26 27.29 -8.85
N GLY A 236 21.84 26.10 -8.99
CA GLY A 236 22.95 25.61 -8.16
C GLY A 236 22.56 24.86 -6.89
N GLY A 237 21.25 24.62 -6.61
CA GLY A 237 20.79 23.73 -5.55
C GLY A 237 21.23 22.28 -5.78
N LYS A 238 21.18 21.44 -4.71
CA LYS A 238 21.38 19.99 -4.85
C LYS A 238 20.14 19.41 -5.51
N SER A 239 20.30 18.31 -6.26
CA SER A 239 19.17 17.44 -6.65
C SER A 239 18.40 17.03 -5.40
N GLN A 240 17.08 16.98 -5.51
CA GLN A 240 16.21 16.52 -4.43
C GLN A 240 15.80 15.06 -4.61
N ASP A 241 16.30 14.41 -5.66
CA ASP A 241 15.91 13.04 -6.04
C ASP A 241 14.37 12.94 -6.06
N SER A 242 13.72 13.83 -6.85
CA SER A 242 12.26 14.00 -6.88
C SER A 242 11.63 13.00 -7.83
N GLU A 243 10.61 12.24 -7.35
CA GLU A 243 10.05 11.12 -8.08
C GLU A 243 8.57 11.33 -8.47
N GLY A 244 7.67 11.31 -7.53
CA GLY A 244 6.25 11.50 -7.78
C GLY A 244 5.79 12.94 -7.62
N ILE A 245 4.74 13.34 -8.34
CA ILE A 245 4.12 14.66 -8.20
C ILE A 245 2.60 14.56 -8.30
N ALA A 246 1.88 15.31 -7.44
CA ALA A 246 0.44 15.41 -7.47
C ALA A 246 -0.02 16.86 -7.30
N PHE A 247 -0.93 17.33 -8.15
CA PHE A 247 -1.56 18.64 -8.05
C PHE A 247 -2.83 18.56 -7.23
N ILE A 248 -3.03 19.52 -6.32
CA ILE A 248 -4.21 19.66 -5.47
C ILE A 248 -5.02 20.86 -5.96
N PRO A 249 -6.08 20.67 -6.76
CA PRO A 249 -6.84 21.77 -7.38
C PRO A 249 -7.41 22.75 -6.35
N SER A 250 -7.89 22.25 -5.22
CA SER A 250 -8.55 23.07 -4.18
C SER A 250 -7.61 24.07 -3.49
N THR A 251 -6.31 23.81 -3.46
CA THR A 251 -5.29 24.69 -2.86
C THR A 251 -4.39 25.36 -3.88
N GLY A 252 -4.33 24.82 -5.11
CA GLY A 252 -3.37 25.22 -6.13
C GLY A 252 -1.94 24.83 -5.82
N MET A 253 -1.72 23.83 -4.94
CA MET A 253 -0.41 23.38 -4.52
C MET A 253 -0.03 22.06 -5.18
N LEU A 254 1.26 21.77 -5.18
CA LEU A 254 1.86 20.51 -5.64
C LEU A 254 2.42 19.77 -4.43
N TYR A 255 2.20 18.47 -4.36
CA TYR A 255 2.99 17.58 -3.51
C TYR A 255 4.01 16.85 -4.37
N VAL A 256 5.25 16.73 -3.85
CA VAL A 256 6.36 16.04 -4.53
C VAL A 256 6.98 15.04 -3.56
N SER A 257 7.07 13.79 -3.97
CA SER A 257 7.80 12.74 -3.25
C SER A 257 9.27 12.70 -3.66
N ASN A 258 10.12 12.13 -2.81
CA ASN A 258 11.54 11.96 -3.07
C ASN A 258 12.08 10.63 -2.50
N GLU A 259 13.28 10.25 -2.92
CA GLU A 259 13.99 9.05 -2.47
C GLU A 259 14.32 9.04 -0.96
N LYS A 260 14.22 10.18 -0.27
CA LYS A 260 14.38 10.27 1.18
C LYS A 260 13.13 9.90 1.96
N GLN A 261 12.09 9.45 1.27
CA GLN A 261 10.78 9.11 1.83
C GLN A 261 10.07 10.32 2.44
N GLU A 262 10.18 11.47 1.81
CA GLU A 262 9.46 12.68 2.14
C GLU A 262 8.46 13.02 1.04
N ILE A 263 7.33 13.62 1.41
CA ILE A 263 6.34 14.18 0.48
C ILE A 263 6.12 15.61 0.92
N ARG A 264 6.65 16.56 0.15
CA ARG A 264 6.69 17.99 0.49
C ARG A 264 5.76 18.81 -0.40
N GLU A 265 5.25 19.93 0.15
CA GLU A 265 4.35 20.85 -0.56
C GLU A 265 5.12 21.99 -1.23
N PHE A 266 4.75 22.26 -2.50
CA PHE A 266 5.31 23.33 -3.34
C PHE A 266 4.18 24.21 -3.91
N ASP A 267 4.49 25.48 -4.17
CA ASP A 267 3.60 26.35 -4.95
C ASP A 267 3.80 26.13 -6.49
N LEU A 268 2.93 26.73 -7.29
CA LEU A 268 3.03 26.67 -8.76
C LEU A 268 4.21 27.46 -9.36
N ALA A 269 5.01 28.12 -8.52
CA ALA A 269 6.31 28.68 -8.94
C ALA A 269 7.46 27.70 -8.63
N GLY A 270 7.20 26.55 -8.04
CA GLY A 270 8.19 25.53 -7.65
C GLY A 270 8.91 25.84 -6.34
N ARG A 271 8.37 26.72 -5.49
CA ARG A 271 8.94 27.05 -4.19
C ARG A 271 8.33 26.16 -3.10
N GLU A 272 9.19 25.58 -2.28
CA GLU A 272 8.74 24.80 -1.11
C GLU A 272 8.03 25.68 -0.09
N THR A 273 6.86 25.23 0.41
CA THR A 273 6.04 25.97 1.38
C THR A 273 6.45 25.69 2.83
N GLY A 274 7.27 24.69 3.06
CA GLY A 274 7.66 24.21 4.39
C GLY A 274 6.67 23.22 5.00
N LYS A 275 5.60 22.84 4.30
CA LYS A 275 4.68 21.76 4.72
C LYS A 275 5.06 20.43 4.06
N ALA A 276 4.78 19.34 4.78
CA ALA A 276 5.01 17.98 4.32
C ALA A 276 3.92 17.04 4.87
N LEU A 277 3.73 15.90 4.22
CA LEU A 277 2.88 14.83 4.74
C LEU A 277 3.64 14.08 5.85
N ARG A 278 2.91 13.63 6.87
CA ARG A 278 3.47 12.85 7.97
C ARG A 278 3.63 11.38 7.55
N ILE A 279 4.85 11.00 7.23
CA ILE A 279 5.14 9.63 6.82
C ILE A 279 5.14 8.70 8.05
N PRO A 280 4.40 7.57 8.02
CA PRO A 280 4.47 6.54 9.05
C PRO A 280 5.87 5.97 9.23
N ASP A 281 6.26 5.65 10.47
CA ASP A 281 7.63 5.20 10.81
C ASP A 281 8.06 3.97 10.01
N ASP A 282 7.16 3.04 9.77
CA ASP A 282 7.44 1.81 9.03
C ASP A 282 7.61 2.00 7.51
N LEU A 283 7.25 3.18 6.99
CA LEU A 283 7.54 3.62 5.62
C LEU A 283 8.73 4.59 5.54
N SER A 284 9.47 4.79 6.64
CA SER A 284 10.66 5.64 6.65
C SER A 284 11.82 5.00 5.87
N ILE A 285 12.78 5.82 5.45
CA ILE A 285 13.92 5.42 4.61
C ILE A 285 14.69 4.19 5.13
N LYS A 286 14.73 3.95 6.44
CA LYS A 286 15.40 2.79 7.05
C LYS A 286 14.78 1.44 6.64
N HIS A 287 13.51 1.44 6.26
CA HIS A 287 12.74 0.24 5.89
C HIS A 287 12.64 0.01 4.37
N ILE A 288 13.17 0.93 3.58
CA ILE A 288 13.08 0.94 2.12
C ILE A 288 14.42 0.48 1.50
N GLU A 289 14.36 -0.30 0.43
CA GLU A 289 15.53 -0.57 -0.39
C GLU A 289 16.03 0.72 -1.05
N SER A 290 17.36 0.86 -1.21
CA SER A 290 17.95 2.05 -1.84
C SER A 290 17.41 2.24 -3.26
N ASN A 291 17.04 3.46 -3.62
CA ASN A 291 16.43 3.82 -4.91
C ASN A 291 15.20 2.97 -5.23
N ARG A 292 14.32 2.77 -4.23
CA ARG A 292 13.05 2.03 -4.34
C ARG A 292 11.97 2.65 -3.46
N GLY A 293 12.08 3.96 -3.30
CA GLY A 293 11.24 4.73 -2.38
C GLY A 293 9.86 5.08 -2.90
N PHE A 294 9.39 6.27 -2.49
CA PHE A 294 8.11 6.82 -2.95
C PHE A 294 8.24 7.39 -4.35
N GLU A 295 8.03 6.58 -5.36
CA GLU A 295 8.00 7.02 -6.75
C GLU A 295 6.59 7.43 -7.19
N ALA A 296 5.60 6.65 -6.82
CA ALA A 296 4.21 6.89 -7.19
C ALA A 296 3.53 7.91 -6.27
N LEU A 297 2.90 8.94 -6.84
CA LEU A 297 2.10 9.91 -6.10
C LEU A 297 0.91 10.36 -6.93
N THR A 298 -0.29 10.37 -6.33
CA THR A 298 -1.49 10.89 -6.98
C THR A 298 -2.46 11.52 -5.97
N TYR A 299 -3.28 12.44 -6.44
CA TYR A 299 -4.37 13.02 -5.65
C TYR A 299 -5.71 12.63 -6.24
N ASN A 300 -6.63 12.22 -5.38
CA ASN A 300 -8.01 11.93 -5.73
C ASN A 300 -8.91 13.09 -5.30
N ASP A 301 -9.43 13.85 -6.25
CA ASP A 301 -10.26 15.02 -5.96
C ASP A 301 -11.64 14.64 -5.36
N ALA A 302 -12.19 13.50 -5.74
CA ALA A 302 -13.47 13.01 -5.22
C ALA A 302 -13.40 12.63 -3.74
N THR A 303 -12.32 11.99 -3.30
CA THR A 303 -12.12 11.58 -1.90
C THR A 303 -11.32 12.59 -1.09
N GLY A 304 -10.60 13.50 -1.75
CA GLY A 304 -9.70 14.46 -1.12
C GLY A 304 -8.45 13.83 -0.52
N LEU A 305 -8.06 12.64 -0.98
CA LEU A 305 -6.92 11.89 -0.47
C LEU A 305 -5.73 11.95 -1.43
N VAL A 306 -4.54 12.09 -0.86
CA VAL A 306 -3.27 11.84 -1.56
C VAL A 306 -2.90 10.38 -1.37
N TRP A 307 -2.46 9.71 -2.43
CA TRP A 307 -2.05 8.31 -2.42
C TRP A 307 -0.61 8.15 -2.88
N THR A 308 0.12 7.27 -2.22
CA THR A 308 1.49 6.88 -2.59
C THR A 308 1.73 5.40 -2.35
N THR A 309 2.79 4.89 -2.95
CA THR A 309 3.38 3.58 -2.66
C THR A 309 4.88 3.62 -2.92
N THR A 310 5.61 2.69 -2.33
CA THR A 310 7.02 2.45 -2.69
C THR A 310 7.10 1.71 -4.03
N GLU A 311 8.17 1.88 -4.78
CA GLU A 311 8.41 1.14 -6.02
C GLU A 311 8.53 -0.37 -5.76
N ALA A 312 9.19 -0.74 -4.67
CA ALA A 312 9.44 -2.13 -4.29
C ALA A 312 8.93 -2.46 -2.87
N PRO A 313 8.81 -3.75 -2.51
CA PRO A 313 8.44 -4.18 -1.16
C PRO A 313 9.41 -3.66 -0.09
N LEU A 314 8.91 -3.52 1.14
CA LEU A 314 9.75 -3.13 2.29
C LEU A 314 10.77 -4.21 2.62
N LYS A 315 11.95 -3.82 3.13
CA LYS A 315 13.01 -4.75 3.57
C LYS A 315 12.53 -5.84 4.53
N LYS A 316 11.57 -5.51 5.39
CA LYS A 316 10.99 -6.46 6.37
C LYS A 316 10.05 -7.49 5.74
N ASP A 317 9.59 -7.26 4.52
CA ASP A 317 8.58 -8.11 3.86
C ASP A 317 9.20 -9.30 3.11
N THR A 318 10.23 -9.93 3.66
CA THR A 318 10.92 -11.07 3.04
C THR A 318 10.00 -12.25 2.72
N PHE A 319 8.92 -12.42 3.49
CA PHE A 319 7.89 -13.44 3.26
C PHE A 319 6.87 -13.02 2.17
N LEU A 320 6.90 -11.76 1.73
CA LEU A 320 5.92 -11.15 0.85
C LEU A 320 6.61 -10.38 -0.30
N PRO A 321 7.40 -11.07 -1.14
CA PRO A 321 8.34 -10.43 -2.07
C PRO A 321 7.69 -9.56 -3.15
N ARG A 322 6.37 -9.55 -3.26
CA ARG A 322 5.61 -8.76 -4.26
C ARG A 322 4.49 -7.93 -3.63
N ILE A 323 4.47 -7.77 -2.31
CA ILE A 323 3.45 -6.97 -1.63
C ILE A 323 3.98 -5.57 -1.38
N LEU A 324 3.25 -4.58 -1.87
CA LEU A 324 3.43 -3.15 -1.62
C LEU A 324 2.32 -2.64 -0.69
N ARG A 325 2.53 -1.45 -0.15
CA ARG A 325 1.54 -0.75 0.68
C ARG A 325 1.12 0.55 0.00
N LEU A 326 -0.14 0.61 -0.46
CA LEU A 326 -0.76 1.85 -0.88
C LEU A 326 -1.18 2.61 0.37
N GLN A 327 -0.57 3.76 0.60
CA GLN A 327 -0.83 4.64 1.74
C GLN A 327 -1.61 5.87 1.30
N SER A 328 -2.71 6.17 1.98
CA SER A 328 -3.43 7.43 1.80
C SER A 328 -3.03 8.47 2.84
N PHE A 329 -3.23 9.75 2.50
CA PHE A 329 -3.09 10.88 3.41
C PHE A 329 -4.28 11.82 3.26
N GLY A 330 -4.78 12.30 4.40
CA GLY A 330 -5.86 13.29 4.44
C GLY A 330 -5.38 14.71 4.08
N LYS A 331 -6.32 15.62 3.94
CA LYS A 331 -6.06 17.05 3.68
C LYS A 331 -5.24 17.74 4.79
N ASP A 332 -5.27 17.18 5.98
CA ASP A 332 -4.48 17.62 7.14
C ASP A 332 -3.03 17.09 7.13
N GLY A 333 -2.66 16.35 6.10
CA GLY A 333 -1.33 15.73 5.95
C GLY A 333 -1.10 14.50 6.83
N GLN A 334 -2.13 14.04 7.57
CA GLN A 334 -2.00 12.84 8.40
C GLN A 334 -2.20 11.56 7.58
N PRO A 335 -1.54 10.45 7.97
CA PRO A 335 -1.76 9.16 7.32
C PRO A 335 -3.19 8.70 7.55
N GLY A 336 -3.83 8.25 6.47
CA GLY A 336 -5.14 7.64 6.45
C GLY A 336 -5.06 6.12 6.30
N GLU A 337 -6.06 5.54 5.63
CA GLU A 337 -6.11 4.10 5.38
C GLU A 337 -4.94 3.61 4.53
N ARG A 338 -4.58 2.36 4.78
CA ARG A 338 -3.53 1.64 4.06
C ARG A 338 -4.09 0.33 3.52
N PHE A 339 -3.63 -0.03 2.34
CA PHE A 339 -4.01 -1.27 1.67
C PHE A 339 -2.77 -2.01 1.19
N LEU A 340 -2.87 -3.35 1.13
CA LEU A 340 -1.86 -4.16 0.49
C LEU A 340 -2.17 -4.28 -1.00
N TYR A 341 -1.13 -4.19 -1.81
CA TYR A 341 -1.17 -4.39 -3.25
C TYR A 341 -0.15 -5.44 -3.66
N GLN A 342 -0.56 -6.42 -4.45
CA GLN A 342 0.33 -7.45 -4.97
C GLN A 342 0.69 -7.14 -6.42
N THR A 343 1.98 -6.92 -6.70
CA THR A 343 2.45 -6.78 -8.09
C THR A 343 2.30 -8.08 -8.87
N GLY A 344 2.27 -7.97 -10.19
CA GLY A 344 2.31 -9.12 -11.09
C GLY A 344 3.63 -9.90 -10.99
N GLU A 345 3.74 -10.96 -11.80
CA GLU A 345 4.99 -11.72 -11.93
C GLU A 345 5.92 -11.01 -12.91
N PRO A 346 7.19 -10.77 -12.53
CA PRO A 346 8.19 -10.30 -13.47
C PRO A 346 8.43 -11.34 -14.57
N SER A 347 8.62 -10.87 -15.80
CA SER A 347 8.86 -11.77 -16.93
C SER A 347 10.32 -12.26 -17.02
N ARG A 348 11.23 -11.61 -16.30
CA ARG A 348 12.67 -11.90 -16.26
C ARG A 348 13.23 -11.87 -14.84
N SER A 349 14.34 -12.56 -14.66
CA SER A 349 15.15 -12.48 -13.44
C SER A 349 16.17 -11.34 -13.56
N SER A 350 16.50 -10.70 -12.44
CA SER A 350 17.60 -9.74 -12.33
C SER A 350 18.99 -10.38 -12.47
N ALA A 351 19.09 -11.70 -12.34
CA ALA A 351 20.36 -12.41 -12.42
C ALA A 351 20.99 -12.29 -13.82
N GLY A 352 22.26 -11.88 -13.88
CA GLY A 352 23.00 -11.77 -15.13
C GLY A 352 22.61 -10.58 -16.01
N THR A 353 21.89 -9.58 -15.50
CA THR A 353 21.53 -8.35 -16.21
C THR A 353 22.57 -7.24 -16.02
N GLN A 354 22.56 -6.24 -16.90
CA GLN A 354 23.26 -4.99 -16.71
C GLN A 354 22.42 -4.01 -15.88
N ALA A 355 21.14 -3.90 -16.22
CA ALA A 355 20.16 -3.16 -15.46
C ALA A 355 18.84 -3.95 -15.42
N TYR A 356 18.18 -3.89 -14.28
CA TYR A 356 16.89 -4.52 -14.07
C TYR A 356 16.08 -3.74 -13.05
N VAL A 357 14.86 -3.39 -13.43
CA VAL A 357 13.92 -2.71 -12.56
C VAL A 357 12.55 -3.37 -12.73
N PHE A 358 11.91 -3.67 -11.62
CA PHE A 358 10.51 -4.11 -11.58
C PHE A 358 9.82 -3.50 -10.37
N GLY A 359 8.69 -2.83 -10.59
CA GLY A 359 7.95 -2.16 -9.51
C GLY A 359 6.80 -1.31 -9.99
N VAL A 360 6.31 -0.46 -9.07
CA VAL A 360 5.21 0.49 -9.30
C VAL A 360 5.73 1.92 -9.28
N PRO A 361 6.07 2.49 -10.44
CA PRO A 361 6.58 3.87 -10.52
C PRO A 361 5.46 4.92 -10.46
N ALA A 362 4.22 4.58 -10.82
CA ALA A 362 3.17 5.59 -10.89
C ALA A 362 1.78 5.09 -10.48
N LEU A 363 1.00 6.03 -9.94
CA LEU A 363 -0.43 5.93 -9.66
C LEU A 363 -1.19 7.06 -10.34
N ALA A 364 -2.45 6.81 -10.75
CA ALA A 364 -3.37 7.87 -11.16
C ALA A 364 -4.76 7.61 -10.59
N ALA A 365 -5.27 8.57 -9.80
CA ALA A 365 -6.60 8.48 -9.24
C ALA A 365 -7.67 8.82 -10.28
N LEU A 366 -8.76 8.04 -10.33
CA LEU A 366 -9.94 8.29 -11.15
C LEU A 366 -10.95 9.16 -10.39
N ASP A 367 -11.85 9.80 -11.14
CA ASP A 367 -12.86 10.70 -10.58
C ASP A 367 -13.86 9.98 -9.63
N ASP A 368 -13.96 8.66 -9.70
CA ASP A 368 -14.84 7.83 -8.87
C ASP A 368 -14.17 7.24 -7.62
N GLY A 369 -12.92 7.57 -7.37
CA GLY A 369 -12.17 7.09 -6.20
C GLY A 369 -11.30 5.88 -6.45
N ARG A 370 -11.47 5.19 -7.58
CA ARG A 370 -10.60 4.08 -7.99
C ARG A 370 -9.20 4.60 -8.38
N ILE A 371 -8.23 3.71 -8.40
CA ILE A 371 -6.83 4.05 -8.68
C ILE A 371 -6.31 3.16 -9.81
N LEU A 372 -5.66 3.79 -10.78
CA LEU A 372 -4.84 3.13 -11.78
C LEU A 372 -3.42 2.94 -11.22
N VAL A 373 -2.90 1.74 -11.37
CA VAL A 373 -1.57 1.35 -10.93
C VAL A 373 -0.75 0.97 -12.16
N LEU A 374 0.37 1.64 -12.37
CA LEU A 374 1.34 1.32 -13.41
C LEU A 374 2.38 0.34 -12.83
N GLU A 375 2.48 -0.85 -13.39
CA GLU A 375 3.58 -1.78 -13.11
C GLU A 375 4.55 -1.73 -14.30
N ARG A 376 5.85 -1.62 -14.01
CA ARG A 376 6.90 -1.52 -15.02
C ARG A 376 7.97 -2.57 -14.79
N GLU A 377 8.44 -3.18 -15.89
CA GLU A 377 9.61 -4.03 -15.93
C GLU A 377 10.59 -3.54 -16.98
N VAL A 378 11.78 -3.07 -16.56
CA VAL A 378 12.87 -2.70 -17.45
C VAL A 378 13.95 -3.77 -17.35
N TYR A 379 14.40 -4.25 -18.49
CA TYR A 379 15.42 -5.28 -18.60
C TYR A 379 16.49 -4.87 -19.63
N VAL A 380 17.74 -4.81 -19.20
CA VAL A 380 18.91 -4.59 -20.05
C VAL A 380 19.88 -5.76 -19.85
N PRO A 381 20.09 -6.63 -20.84
CA PRO A 381 21.00 -7.77 -20.72
C PRO A 381 22.46 -7.32 -20.62
N LYS A 382 23.31 -8.14 -19.96
CA LYS A 382 24.75 -8.06 -20.12
C LYS A 382 25.13 -8.50 -21.51
N GLY A 383 26.07 -7.82 -22.14
CA GLY A 383 26.53 -8.20 -23.46
C GLY A 383 27.12 -7.05 -24.26
N ARG A 384 27.37 -7.31 -25.55
CA ARG A 384 27.82 -6.31 -26.51
C ARG A 384 26.69 -5.36 -26.88
N PHE A 385 26.98 -4.28 -27.58
CA PHE A 385 26.00 -3.29 -28.01
C PHE A 385 24.76 -3.92 -28.69
N TRP A 386 24.96 -4.87 -29.60
CA TRP A 386 23.84 -5.54 -30.29
C TRP A 386 22.98 -6.41 -29.37
N ASP A 387 23.57 -7.07 -28.37
CA ASP A 387 22.84 -7.87 -27.38
C ASP A 387 21.92 -6.94 -26.54
N LYS A 388 22.44 -5.77 -26.17
CA LYS A 388 21.66 -4.77 -25.43
C LYS A 388 20.55 -4.18 -26.31
N LEU A 389 20.88 -3.76 -27.54
CA LEU A 389 19.92 -3.14 -28.46
C LEU A 389 18.73 -4.08 -28.74
N THR A 390 19.00 -5.36 -29.01
CA THR A 390 17.95 -6.32 -29.38
C THR A 390 17.29 -7.02 -28.19
N GLY A 391 17.96 -7.09 -27.05
CA GLY A 391 17.51 -7.78 -25.86
C GLY A 391 16.84 -6.90 -24.80
N SER A 392 17.09 -5.57 -24.84
CA SER A 392 16.49 -4.62 -23.89
C SER A 392 15.02 -4.41 -24.16
N PHE A 393 14.28 -4.23 -23.09
CA PHE A 393 12.87 -3.86 -23.18
C PHE A 393 12.39 -3.11 -21.93
N SER A 394 11.30 -2.37 -22.10
CA SER A 394 10.44 -1.91 -21.02
C SER A 394 9.04 -2.48 -21.27
N LYS A 395 8.52 -3.22 -20.31
CA LYS A 395 7.15 -3.74 -20.29
C LYS A 395 6.34 -2.96 -19.26
N THR A 396 5.17 -2.53 -19.65
CA THR A 396 4.25 -1.77 -18.80
C THR A 396 2.90 -2.49 -18.76
N ASP A 397 2.42 -2.78 -17.56
CA ASP A 397 1.08 -3.28 -17.30
C ASP A 397 0.29 -2.22 -16.53
N LEU A 398 -0.94 -1.92 -16.97
CA LEU A 398 -1.85 -1.00 -16.30
C LEU A 398 -2.95 -1.79 -15.60
N TYR A 399 -3.07 -1.59 -14.29
CA TYR A 399 -4.09 -2.22 -13.45
C TYR A 399 -5.05 -1.19 -12.87
N LEU A 400 -6.28 -1.64 -12.60
CA LEU A 400 -7.30 -0.90 -11.86
C LEU A 400 -7.51 -1.56 -10.50
N VAL A 401 -7.57 -0.76 -9.44
CA VAL A 401 -7.93 -1.16 -8.07
C VAL A 401 -9.00 -0.23 -7.51
N ASP A 402 -9.79 -0.73 -6.55
CA ASP A 402 -10.86 0.01 -5.89
C ASP A 402 -10.67 0.02 -4.37
N PRO A 403 -9.87 0.96 -3.82
CA PRO A 403 -9.67 1.03 -2.38
C PRO A 403 -10.91 1.50 -1.60
N VAL A 404 -11.92 2.05 -2.28
CA VAL A 404 -13.16 2.55 -1.64
C VAL A 404 -14.12 1.41 -1.32
N HIS A 405 -14.25 0.42 -2.22
CA HIS A 405 -15.26 -0.63 -2.09
C HIS A 405 -14.66 -2.03 -1.87
N ASP A 406 -13.35 -2.18 -2.02
CA ASP A 406 -12.72 -3.49 -1.86
C ASP A 406 -12.56 -3.86 -0.39
N THR A 407 -13.06 -5.03 -0.03
CA THR A 407 -12.99 -5.61 1.32
C THR A 407 -11.94 -6.72 1.44
N ALA A 408 -11.19 -7.00 0.37
CA ALA A 408 -10.13 -8.01 0.40
C ALA A 408 -8.92 -7.54 1.22
N GLY A 409 -8.13 -8.46 1.73
CA GLY A 409 -6.90 -8.15 2.45
C GLY A 409 -5.81 -7.57 1.55
N ILE A 410 -5.70 -8.09 0.32
CA ILE A 410 -4.92 -7.51 -0.78
C ILE A 410 -5.93 -6.92 -1.75
N LEU A 411 -5.74 -5.68 -2.19
CA LEU A 411 -6.61 -5.04 -3.17
C LEU A 411 -6.75 -5.92 -4.42
N ARG A 412 -7.99 -6.17 -4.80
CA ARG A 412 -8.29 -6.88 -6.04
C ARG A 412 -8.00 -5.97 -7.22
N LYS A 413 -7.32 -6.50 -8.21
CA LYS A 413 -6.91 -5.76 -9.39
C LYS A 413 -7.39 -6.39 -10.69
N THR A 414 -7.66 -5.55 -11.68
CA THR A 414 -7.95 -5.96 -13.04
C THR A 414 -6.92 -5.35 -13.98
N ARG A 415 -6.28 -6.16 -14.83
CA ARG A 415 -5.37 -5.65 -15.84
C ARG A 415 -6.18 -5.06 -17.01
N LEU A 416 -6.02 -3.77 -17.25
CA LEU A 416 -6.71 -3.03 -18.32
C LEU A 416 -5.99 -3.13 -19.66
N CYS A 417 -4.67 -2.98 -19.65
CA CYS A 417 -3.85 -3.16 -20.86
C CYS A 417 -2.41 -3.52 -20.50
N SER A 418 -1.67 -3.97 -21.52
CA SER A 418 -0.23 -4.24 -21.44
C SER A 418 0.40 -3.80 -22.75
N PHE A 419 1.59 -3.20 -22.66
CA PHE A 419 2.40 -2.88 -23.84
C PHE A 419 3.89 -3.01 -23.51
N ARG A 420 4.69 -3.08 -24.58
CA ARG A 420 6.14 -3.25 -24.47
C ARG A 420 6.84 -2.34 -25.47
N THR A 421 7.92 -1.74 -25.07
CA THR A 421 8.86 -1.01 -25.90
C THR A 421 10.22 -1.68 -25.87
N GLY A 422 11.03 -1.45 -26.88
CA GLY A 422 12.37 -2.02 -26.95
C GLY A 422 13.04 -1.77 -28.29
N ALA A 423 14.27 -2.20 -28.44
CA ALA A 423 15.09 -1.95 -29.62
C ALA A 423 15.20 -0.44 -29.95
N LEU A 424 14.38 0.05 -30.87
CA LEU A 424 14.47 1.43 -31.39
C LEU A 424 13.56 2.43 -30.67
N ASP A 425 12.64 1.97 -29.83
CA ASP A 425 11.65 2.79 -29.15
C ASP A 425 11.63 2.54 -27.62
N LEU A 426 12.78 2.18 -27.06
CA LEU A 426 12.89 1.87 -25.63
C LEU A 426 12.47 3.09 -24.80
N ALA A 427 11.34 2.97 -24.14
CA ALA A 427 10.75 3.99 -23.30
C ALA A 427 10.48 3.44 -21.89
N ASN A 428 11.08 4.06 -20.90
CA ASN A 428 10.91 3.76 -19.50
C ASN A 428 9.81 4.67 -18.93
N PHE A 429 8.54 4.26 -19.01
CA PHE A 429 7.43 5.06 -18.48
C PHE A 429 7.41 5.02 -16.95
N GLU A 430 7.61 6.17 -16.32
CA GLU A 430 7.64 6.34 -14.87
C GLU A 430 6.52 7.23 -14.36
N GLY A 431 6.18 8.30 -15.08
CA GLY A 431 5.12 9.20 -14.69
C GLY A 431 3.78 8.87 -15.34
N MET A 432 2.68 9.07 -14.60
CA MET A 432 1.33 8.86 -15.08
C MET A 432 0.33 9.78 -14.37
N CYS A 433 -0.57 10.43 -15.14
CA CYS A 433 -1.68 11.19 -14.58
C CYS A 433 -2.92 11.15 -15.48
N LEU A 434 -4.10 11.43 -14.90
CA LEU A 434 -5.27 11.77 -15.74
C LEU A 434 -5.01 13.09 -16.46
N GLY A 435 -5.26 13.10 -17.76
CA GLY A 435 -5.29 14.29 -18.61
C GLY A 435 -6.72 14.83 -18.78
N PRO A 436 -6.94 15.67 -19.80
CA PRO A 436 -8.24 16.25 -20.08
C PRO A 436 -9.28 15.19 -20.51
N ALA A 437 -10.56 15.49 -20.29
CA ALA A 437 -11.64 14.77 -20.94
C ALA A 437 -11.67 15.14 -22.45
N LEU A 438 -11.87 14.15 -23.30
CA LEU A 438 -12.05 14.35 -24.74
C LEU A 438 -13.49 14.74 -25.07
N PRO A 439 -13.74 15.33 -26.25
CA PRO A 439 -15.09 15.76 -26.66
C PRO A 439 -16.13 14.64 -26.71
N ASP A 440 -15.69 13.38 -26.88
CA ASP A 440 -16.55 12.19 -26.90
C ASP A 440 -16.80 11.60 -25.49
N GLY A 441 -16.32 12.26 -24.44
CA GLY A 441 -16.48 11.86 -23.05
C GLY A 441 -15.42 10.86 -22.55
N GLN A 442 -14.48 10.42 -23.39
CA GLN A 442 -13.37 9.59 -22.94
C GLN A 442 -12.40 10.40 -22.08
N ARG A 443 -11.72 9.74 -21.16
CA ARG A 443 -10.61 10.33 -20.40
C ARG A 443 -9.29 9.93 -21.02
N CYS A 444 -8.35 10.85 -21.01
CA CYS A 444 -6.96 10.56 -21.35
C CYS A 444 -6.16 10.21 -20.10
N LEU A 445 -5.37 9.17 -20.18
CA LEU A 445 -4.28 8.92 -19.24
C LEU A 445 -2.99 9.27 -19.96
N VAL A 446 -2.18 10.14 -19.38
CA VAL A 446 -0.93 10.64 -19.96
C VAL A 446 0.24 10.04 -19.19
N LEU A 447 1.16 9.40 -19.92
CA LEU A 447 2.38 8.83 -19.41
C LEU A 447 3.58 9.59 -19.97
N ILE A 448 4.61 9.78 -19.13
CA ILE A 448 5.91 10.31 -19.55
C ILE A 448 6.99 9.26 -19.30
N ALA A 449 7.97 9.19 -20.21
CA ALA A 449 9.11 8.31 -20.07
C ALA A 449 10.31 9.05 -19.47
N ASP A 450 11.07 8.34 -18.63
CA ASP A 450 12.42 8.73 -18.21
C ASP A 450 13.44 8.19 -19.20
N SER A 451 14.23 9.07 -19.78
CA SER A 451 15.32 8.69 -20.69
C SER A 451 16.65 8.44 -20.00
N GLN A 452 16.73 8.62 -18.68
CA GLN A 452 17.99 8.54 -17.91
C GLN A 452 19.07 9.50 -18.51
N GLY A 453 18.66 10.71 -18.84
CA GLY A 453 19.54 11.68 -19.51
C GLY A 453 20.01 11.23 -20.90
N GLY A 454 19.25 10.37 -21.59
CA GLY A 454 19.63 9.83 -22.90
C GLY A 454 20.69 8.72 -22.83
N SER A 455 20.75 7.96 -21.74
CA SER A 455 21.74 6.92 -21.42
C SER A 455 22.18 6.10 -22.64
N GLY A 456 23.37 6.36 -23.15
CA GLY A 456 23.99 5.63 -24.26
C GLY A 456 23.24 5.70 -25.59
N GLY A 457 22.30 6.65 -25.77
CA GLY A 457 21.46 6.79 -26.96
C GLY A 457 20.43 5.68 -27.18
N LEU A 458 20.17 4.87 -26.14
CA LEU A 458 19.20 3.78 -26.20
C LEU A 458 17.80 4.21 -25.74
N THR A 459 17.70 5.20 -24.86
CA THR A 459 16.47 5.73 -24.30
C THR A 459 16.20 7.13 -24.81
N GLN A 460 14.95 7.47 -25.01
CA GLN A 460 14.52 8.78 -25.50
C GLN A 460 13.28 9.24 -24.74
N GLU A 461 12.99 10.54 -24.80
CA GLU A 461 11.82 11.14 -24.16
C GLU A 461 10.55 10.82 -24.95
N TYR A 462 9.60 10.20 -24.30
CA TYR A 462 8.30 9.88 -24.90
C TYR A 462 7.16 10.36 -24.03
N VAL A 463 6.08 10.79 -24.67
CA VAL A 463 4.75 10.88 -24.09
C VAL A 463 3.85 9.84 -24.74
N LYS A 464 3.05 9.17 -23.93
CA LYS A 464 2.07 8.19 -24.38
C LYS A 464 0.70 8.51 -23.80
N VAL A 465 -0.32 8.42 -24.65
CA VAL A 465 -1.72 8.54 -24.22
C VAL A 465 -2.38 7.16 -24.20
N ILE A 466 -3.15 6.90 -23.16
CA ILE A 466 -4.05 5.75 -23.08
C ILE A 466 -5.47 6.31 -22.96
N LEU A 467 -6.35 5.90 -23.87
CA LEU A 467 -7.77 6.26 -23.84
C LEU A 467 -8.52 5.36 -22.87
N LEU A 468 -9.27 5.97 -21.95
CA LEU A 468 -10.12 5.28 -20.97
C LEU A 468 -11.60 5.43 -21.35
N ARG A 469 -12.32 4.30 -21.42
CA ARG A 469 -13.74 4.20 -21.81
C ARG A 469 -14.54 3.43 -20.79
#